data_9c6d6666a2c461a75a75340075b306b5
#
_entry.id   9c6d6666a2c461a75a75340075b306b5
#
_cell.length_a   1.000
_cell.length_b   1.000
_cell.length_c   1.000
_cell.angle_alpha   90.00
_cell.angle_beta   90.00
_cell.angle_gamma   90.00
#
_symmetry.space_group_name_H-M   'P 1'
#
loop_
_entity.id
_entity.type
_entity.pdbx_description
1 polymer ?
#
loop_
_entity_poly.entity_id
_entity_poly.type
_entity_poly.pdbx_seq_one_letter_code
_entity_poly.pdbx_strand_id
1 'polypeptide(L)'
;GWDQTLWGNDLYPTKDLLNNISSNNPIVLTRIDGHCIWINDRVINQTTYDLSNLVSPSGGEIINKCIFIDNAMIPINNIIPKESDEEVLSWISSATKEITKRGITNVHDAWQDASIISAVKKLEKKNNLPIRCYGMISSYDKELLNEYLKKGHYNSNKYTLRSVKAFIDGAL
;
A
#
# COMPACT_ATOMS: atom_id res chain seq x y z
N GLY A 1 1.31 -11.12 0.04
CA GLY A 1 0.26 -11.26 1.05
C GLY A 1 0.25 -12.68 1.62
N TRP A 2 -0.05 -12.80 2.88
CA TRP A 2 -0.29 -14.09 3.54
C TRP A 2 -1.80 -14.27 3.79
N ASP A 3 -2.20 -15.53 4.02
CA ASP A 3 -3.58 -15.90 4.28
C ASP A 3 -3.57 -17.14 5.19
N GLN A 4 -3.97 -16.97 6.46
CA GLN A 4 -3.97 -18.05 7.43
C GLN A 4 -5.00 -19.14 7.12
N THR A 5 -6.06 -18.83 6.37
CA THR A 5 -7.09 -19.82 6.01
C THR A 5 -6.52 -20.94 5.14
N LEU A 6 -5.43 -20.67 4.41
CA LEU A 6 -4.73 -21.65 3.59
C LEU A 6 -3.84 -22.59 4.39
N TRP A 7 -3.63 -22.34 5.69
CA TRP A 7 -2.75 -23.16 6.54
C TRP A 7 -3.48 -24.29 7.28
N GLY A 8 -4.80 -24.41 7.06
CA GLY A 8 -5.61 -25.54 7.54
C GLY A 8 -6.02 -25.51 9.01
N ASN A 9 -5.75 -24.42 9.72
CA ASN A 9 -6.12 -24.27 11.14
C ASN A 9 -6.74 -22.91 11.52
N ASP A 10 -6.87 -21.98 10.58
CA ASP A 10 -7.41 -20.63 10.74
C ASP A 10 -6.80 -19.81 11.91
N LEU A 11 -5.68 -20.26 12.48
CA LEU A 11 -5.03 -19.57 13.58
C LEU A 11 -4.11 -18.48 13.07
N TYR A 12 -4.10 -17.36 13.80
CA TYR A 12 -3.13 -16.31 13.54
C TYR A 12 -1.70 -16.78 13.88
N PRO A 13 -0.71 -16.43 13.06
CA PRO A 13 0.67 -16.78 13.32
C PRO A 13 1.23 -16.05 14.54
N THR A 14 2.34 -16.56 15.07
CA THR A 14 3.08 -15.95 16.18
C THR A 14 4.33 -15.23 15.67
N LYS A 15 4.82 -14.26 16.44
CA LYS A 15 6.04 -13.52 16.12
C LYS A 15 7.30 -14.39 16.06
N ASP A 16 7.30 -15.53 16.75
CA ASP A 16 8.46 -16.42 16.85
C ASP A 16 8.90 -16.93 15.47
N LEU A 17 7.94 -17.17 14.57
CA LEU A 17 8.26 -17.57 13.20
C LEU A 17 9.10 -16.51 12.48
N LEU A 18 8.73 -15.23 12.63
CA LEU A 18 9.47 -14.11 12.00
C LEU A 18 10.79 -13.84 12.74
N ASN A 19 10.79 -13.90 14.06
CA ASN A 19 12.01 -13.73 14.87
C ASN A 19 13.07 -14.76 14.55
N ASN A 20 12.67 -16.02 14.27
CA ASN A 20 13.56 -17.09 13.85
C ASN A 20 14.17 -16.85 12.45
N ILE A 21 13.42 -16.19 11.55
CA ILE A 21 13.93 -15.82 10.22
C ILE A 21 14.93 -14.66 10.34
N SER A 22 14.60 -13.62 11.10
CA SER A 22 15.48 -12.49 11.35
C SER A 22 15.14 -11.79 12.68
N SER A 23 16.07 -11.82 13.60
CA SER A 23 16.01 -11.05 14.85
C SER A 23 16.53 -9.60 14.68
N ASN A 24 17.29 -9.33 13.63
CA ASN A 24 17.99 -8.05 13.42
C ASN A 24 17.25 -7.09 12.50
N ASN A 25 16.52 -7.63 11.52
CA ASN A 25 15.77 -6.80 10.57
C ASN A 25 14.30 -6.71 10.96
N PRO A 26 13.68 -5.52 10.85
CA PRO A 26 12.24 -5.40 10.98
C PRO A 26 11.54 -6.15 9.84
N ILE A 27 10.52 -6.94 10.17
CA ILE A 27 9.70 -7.69 9.20
C ILE A 27 8.25 -7.29 9.40
N VAL A 28 7.64 -6.78 8.33
CA VAL A 28 6.21 -6.48 8.25
C VAL A 28 5.62 -7.22 7.06
N LEU A 29 4.66 -8.10 7.31
CA LEU A 29 3.98 -8.87 6.27
C LEU A 29 2.49 -8.51 6.25
N THR A 30 2.02 -7.96 5.14
CA THR A 30 0.61 -7.62 4.96
C THR A 30 -0.21 -8.85 4.55
N ARG A 31 -1.36 -9.06 5.16
CA ARG A 31 -2.33 -10.09 4.74
C ARG A 31 -2.90 -9.75 3.36
N ILE A 32 -3.36 -10.77 2.64
CA ILE A 32 -3.82 -10.63 1.26
C ILE A 32 -4.94 -9.59 1.07
N ASP A 33 -5.77 -9.40 2.07
CA ASP A 33 -6.89 -8.43 2.07
C ASP A 33 -6.45 -6.99 2.39
N GLY A 34 -5.19 -6.77 2.83
CA GLY A 34 -4.67 -5.45 3.20
C GLY A 34 -5.10 -4.93 4.57
N HIS A 35 -5.98 -5.63 5.30
CA HIS A 35 -6.54 -5.20 6.58
C HIS A 35 -5.80 -5.73 7.80
N CYS A 36 -4.72 -6.46 7.62
CA CYS A 36 -3.97 -7.07 8.71
C CYS A 36 -2.48 -7.10 8.38
N ILE A 37 -1.65 -6.84 9.37
CA ILE A 37 -0.20 -7.01 9.28
C ILE A 37 0.30 -7.95 10.39
N TRP A 38 1.32 -8.71 10.05
CA TRP A 38 2.06 -9.58 10.95
C TRP A 38 3.50 -9.10 11.04
N ILE A 39 4.00 -8.90 12.27
CA ILE A 39 5.29 -8.29 12.54
C ILE A 39 6.15 -9.11 13.51
N ASN A 40 7.47 -8.87 13.46
CA ASN A 40 8.41 -9.37 14.45
C ASN A 40 8.67 -8.37 15.60
N ASP A 41 9.38 -8.78 16.63
CA ASP A 41 9.73 -7.93 17.78
C ASP A 41 10.55 -6.70 17.37
N ARG A 42 11.31 -6.77 16.28
CA ARG A 42 12.13 -5.64 15.81
C ARG A 42 11.28 -4.46 15.33
N VAL A 43 10.10 -4.73 14.78
CA VAL A 43 9.16 -3.69 14.34
C VAL A 43 8.49 -3.03 15.54
N ILE A 44 7.92 -3.84 16.46
CA ILE A 44 7.15 -3.29 17.58
C ILE A 44 8.00 -2.35 18.45
N ASN A 45 9.29 -2.65 18.63
CA ASN A 45 10.22 -1.83 19.40
C ASN A 45 10.52 -0.45 18.75
N GLN A 46 10.09 -0.22 17.51
CA GLN A 46 10.24 1.06 16.80
C GLN A 46 8.95 1.87 16.75
N THR A 47 7.84 1.31 17.23
CA THR A 47 6.53 1.96 17.21
C THR A 47 6.32 2.86 18.43
N THR A 48 5.24 3.64 18.41
CA THR A 48 4.77 4.45 19.54
C THR A 48 3.89 3.65 20.52
N TYR A 49 3.73 2.35 20.31
CA TYR A 49 2.95 1.51 21.23
C TYR A 49 3.65 1.34 22.57
N ASP A 50 2.87 1.42 23.65
CA ASP A 50 3.33 1.03 24.99
C ASP A 50 3.40 -0.52 25.06
N LEU A 51 4.59 -1.05 25.05
CA LEU A 51 4.84 -2.50 25.06
C LEU A 51 4.45 -3.15 26.39
N SER A 52 4.42 -2.38 27.48
CA SER A 52 4.01 -2.87 28.81
C SER A 52 2.50 -3.06 28.90
N ASN A 53 1.76 -2.25 28.13
CA ASN A 53 0.29 -2.25 28.12
C ASN A 53 -0.24 -2.10 26.69
N LEU A 54 -0.04 -3.13 25.87
CA LEU A 54 -0.44 -3.13 24.47
C LEU A 54 -1.96 -3.33 24.35
N VAL A 55 -2.70 -2.24 24.21
CA VAL A 55 -4.16 -2.21 24.10
C VAL A 55 -4.59 -1.95 22.67
N SER A 56 -5.60 -2.68 22.21
CA SER A 56 -6.21 -2.46 20.90
C SER A 56 -6.85 -1.06 20.83
N PRO A 57 -6.53 -0.25 19.81
CA PRO A 57 -7.16 1.05 19.63
C PRO A 57 -8.61 0.92 19.14
N SER A 58 -9.39 1.98 19.27
CA SER A 58 -10.74 2.03 18.70
C SER A 58 -10.70 1.83 17.19
N GLY A 59 -11.51 0.91 16.66
CA GLY A 59 -11.52 0.54 15.23
C GLY A 59 -10.33 -0.27 14.79
N GLY A 60 -9.63 -0.95 15.71
CA GLY A 60 -8.55 -1.86 15.40
C GLY A 60 -8.37 -2.93 16.45
N GLU A 61 -7.66 -4.00 16.13
CA GLU A 61 -7.41 -5.12 17.02
C GLU A 61 -5.93 -5.51 17.02
N ILE A 62 -5.44 -5.97 18.19
CA ILE A 62 -4.09 -6.50 18.35
C ILE A 62 -4.18 -7.92 18.89
N ILE A 63 -3.65 -8.90 18.15
CA ILE A 63 -3.69 -10.31 18.50
C ILE A 63 -2.25 -10.82 18.68
N ASN A 64 -2.01 -11.60 19.72
CA ASN A 64 -0.71 -12.23 20.01
C ASN A 64 0.49 -11.25 20.04
N LYS A 65 0.22 -9.95 20.24
CA LYS A 65 1.22 -8.86 20.24
C LYS A 65 2.06 -8.77 18.94
N CYS A 66 1.60 -9.36 17.86
CA CYS A 66 2.30 -9.35 16.56
C CYS A 66 1.37 -9.26 15.35
N ILE A 67 0.07 -9.36 15.55
CA ILE A 67 -0.95 -9.19 14.52
C ILE A 67 -1.70 -7.91 14.80
N PHE A 68 -1.75 -7.02 13.82
CA PHE A 68 -2.37 -5.71 13.93
C PHE A 68 -3.39 -5.54 12.82
N ILE A 69 -4.62 -5.20 13.17
CA ILE A 69 -5.78 -5.14 12.28
C ILE A 69 -6.29 -3.70 12.22
N ASP A 70 -6.63 -3.22 11.04
CA ASP A 70 -7.23 -1.91 10.75
C ASP A 70 -6.49 -0.74 11.43
N ASN A 71 -7.15 0.02 12.32
CA ASN A 71 -6.54 1.18 12.98
C ASN A 71 -5.30 0.82 13.83
N ALA A 72 -5.15 -0.43 14.25
CA ALA A 72 -3.95 -0.88 14.94
C ALA A 72 -2.71 -0.90 14.02
N MET A 73 -2.87 -0.92 12.70
CA MET A 73 -1.77 -0.86 11.76
C MET A 73 -1.12 0.52 11.66
N ILE A 74 -1.84 1.60 12.03
CA ILE A 74 -1.41 3.00 11.78
C ILE A 74 -0.02 3.31 12.34
N PRO A 75 0.31 3.05 13.64
CA PRO A 75 1.63 3.35 14.16
C PRO A 75 2.76 2.56 13.50
N ILE A 76 2.45 1.36 12.96
CA ILE A 76 3.41 0.53 12.26
C ILE A 76 3.63 1.06 10.84
N ASN A 77 2.57 1.40 10.13
CA ASN A 77 2.67 1.98 8.79
C ASN A 77 3.46 3.30 8.80
N ASN A 78 3.37 4.08 9.87
CA ASN A 78 4.08 5.35 10.01
C ASN A 78 5.62 5.21 10.14
N ILE A 79 6.12 4.05 10.56
CA ILE A 79 7.57 3.80 10.67
C ILE A 79 8.15 3.08 9.45
N ILE A 80 7.32 2.59 8.54
CA ILE A 80 7.78 2.00 7.28
C ILE A 80 8.37 3.13 6.44
N PRO A 81 9.64 3.01 5.98
CA PRO A 81 10.23 4.01 5.10
C PRO A 81 9.38 4.23 3.84
N LYS A 82 9.18 5.49 3.49
CA LYS A 82 8.52 5.82 2.23
C LYS A 82 9.44 5.51 1.06
N GLU A 83 8.83 5.08 -0.02
CA GLU A 83 9.52 4.78 -1.26
C GLU A 83 10.11 6.06 -1.87
N SER A 84 11.28 5.94 -2.45
CA SER A 84 11.88 7.02 -3.25
C SER A 84 11.17 7.16 -4.61
N ASP A 85 11.26 8.35 -5.20
CA ASP A 85 10.74 8.62 -6.55
C ASP A 85 11.31 7.63 -7.60
N GLU A 86 12.58 7.25 -7.46
CA GLU A 86 13.26 6.31 -8.34
C GLU A 86 12.69 4.89 -8.21
N GLU A 87 12.40 4.44 -7.00
CA GLU A 87 11.78 3.13 -6.75
C GLU A 87 10.38 3.06 -7.35
N VAL A 88 9.53 4.07 -7.08
CA VAL A 88 8.17 4.13 -7.64
C VAL A 88 8.21 4.12 -9.17
N LEU A 89 9.10 4.89 -9.77
CA LEU A 89 9.27 4.96 -11.22
C LEU A 89 9.74 3.61 -11.80
N SER A 90 10.65 2.92 -11.11
CA SER A 90 11.15 1.59 -11.49
C SER A 90 10.03 0.54 -11.41
N TRP A 91 9.22 0.56 -10.35
CA TRP A 91 8.10 -0.37 -10.17
C TRP A 91 7.04 -0.20 -11.25
N ILE A 92 6.61 1.03 -11.54
CA ILE A 92 5.64 1.32 -12.61
C ILE A 92 6.20 0.90 -13.98
N SER A 93 7.49 1.19 -14.25
CA SER A 93 8.14 0.76 -15.48
C SER A 93 8.15 -0.76 -15.62
N SER A 94 8.44 -1.49 -14.55
CA SER A 94 8.46 -2.95 -14.54
C SER A 94 7.06 -3.54 -14.71
N ALA A 95 6.08 -3.02 -13.96
CA ALA A 95 4.69 -3.45 -14.04
C ALA A 95 4.10 -3.24 -15.44
N THR A 96 4.35 -2.07 -16.06
CA THR A 96 3.84 -1.78 -17.41
C THR A 96 4.47 -2.66 -18.48
N LYS A 97 5.72 -3.06 -18.32
CA LYS A 97 6.36 -4.06 -19.21
C LYS A 97 5.68 -5.43 -19.11
N GLU A 98 5.40 -5.89 -17.89
CA GLU A 98 4.72 -7.18 -17.71
C GLU A 98 3.28 -7.16 -18.24
N ILE A 99 2.56 -6.07 -18.06
CA ILE A 99 1.23 -5.85 -18.62
C ILE A 99 1.26 -5.93 -20.15
N THR A 100 2.23 -5.25 -20.77
CA THR A 100 2.40 -5.21 -22.24
C THR A 100 2.72 -6.58 -22.82
N LYS A 101 3.54 -7.40 -22.16
CA LYS A 101 3.83 -8.78 -22.59
C LYS A 101 2.58 -9.64 -22.71
N ARG A 102 1.52 -9.32 -21.98
CA ARG A 102 0.22 -10.01 -22.03
C ARG A 102 -0.76 -9.40 -23.02
N GLY A 103 -0.32 -8.45 -23.84
CA GLY A 103 -1.14 -7.79 -24.86
C GLY A 103 -2.11 -6.74 -24.29
N ILE A 104 -2.00 -6.40 -23.01
CA ILE A 104 -2.85 -5.37 -22.39
C ILE A 104 -2.29 -4.00 -22.75
N THR A 105 -3.12 -3.16 -23.36
CA THR A 105 -2.72 -1.84 -23.85
C THR A 105 -3.30 -0.68 -23.06
N ASN A 106 -4.23 -0.96 -22.13
CA ASN A 106 -4.89 0.04 -21.32
C ASN A 106 -5.21 -0.51 -19.92
N VAL A 107 -5.00 0.29 -18.89
CA VAL A 107 -5.33 -0.05 -17.51
C VAL A 107 -6.09 1.06 -16.81
N HIS A 108 -6.94 0.69 -15.86
CA HIS A 108 -7.53 1.59 -14.88
C HIS A 108 -6.85 1.34 -13.54
N ASP A 109 -6.18 2.36 -13.01
CA ASP A 109 -5.50 2.31 -11.73
C ASP A 109 -6.35 3.04 -10.69
N ALA A 110 -7.01 2.27 -9.86
CA ALA A 110 -8.06 2.75 -8.97
C ALA A 110 -7.54 3.41 -7.66
N TRP A 111 -6.23 3.59 -7.51
CA TRP A 111 -5.67 4.19 -6.30
C TRP A 111 -4.32 4.84 -6.57
N GLN A 112 -4.35 6.12 -6.90
CA GLN A 112 -3.12 6.87 -7.16
C GLN A 112 -2.94 8.01 -6.16
N ASP A 113 -1.77 8.06 -5.54
CA ASP A 113 -1.26 9.18 -4.75
C ASP A 113 -0.37 10.10 -5.59
N ALA A 114 0.18 11.14 -4.96
CA ALA A 114 1.02 12.11 -5.64
C ALA A 114 2.29 11.50 -6.24
N SER A 115 2.88 10.47 -5.60
CA SER A 115 4.12 9.83 -6.05
C SER A 115 3.88 9.03 -7.33
N ILE A 116 2.82 8.23 -7.37
CA ILE A 116 2.41 7.45 -8.54
C ILE A 116 2.06 8.37 -9.70
N ILE A 117 1.25 9.41 -9.47
CA ILE A 117 0.87 10.38 -10.51
C ILE A 117 2.11 11.07 -11.10
N SER A 118 3.05 11.50 -10.25
CA SER A 118 4.31 12.09 -10.69
C SER A 118 5.12 11.13 -11.55
N ALA A 119 5.25 9.87 -11.13
CA ALA A 119 6.01 8.85 -11.86
C ALA A 119 5.37 8.52 -13.21
N VAL A 120 4.04 8.34 -13.28
CA VAL A 120 3.34 8.09 -14.55
C VAL A 120 3.53 9.25 -15.53
N LYS A 121 3.41 10.51 -15.06
CA LYS A 121 3.67 11.69 -15.89
C LYS A 121 5.13 11.77 -16.37
N LYS A 122 6.10 11.44 -15.49
CA LYS A 122 7.52 11.39 -15.87
C LYS A 122 7.78 10.33 -16.96
N LEU A 123 7.17 9.14 -16.84
CA LEU A 123 7.28 8.08 -17.85
C LEU A 123 6.66 8.48 -19.18
N GLU A 124 5.46 9.07 -19.16
CA GLU A 124 4.80 9.55 -20.37
C GLU A 124 5.63 10.63 -21.08
N LYS A 125 6.09 11.64 -20.34
CA LYS A 125 6.93 12.72 -20.90
C LYS A 125 8.21 12.21 -21.55
N LYS A 126 8.75 11.10 -21.06
CA LYS A 126 9.93 10.45 -21.63
C LYS A 126 9.60 9.44 -22.74
N ASN A 127 8.34 9.32 -23.17
CA ASN A 127 7.84 8.29 -24.10
C ASN A 127 8.11 6.83 -23.63
N ASN A 128 8.25 6.62 -22.31
CA ASN A 128 8.53 5.34 -21.70
C ASN A 128 7.28 4.70 -21.04
N LEU A 129 6.10 5.27 -21.22
CA LEU A 129 4.82 4.67 -20.81
C LEU A 129 4.25 3.86 -22.00
N PRO A 130 4.34 2.52 -22.00
CA PRO A 130 3.97 1.71 -23.17
C PRO A 130 2.46 1.50 -23.31
N ILE A 131 1.68 1.79 -22.26
CA ILE A 131 0.23 1.58 -22.19
C ILE A 131 -0.50 2.91 -21.96
N ARG A 132 -1.82 2.92 -22.16
CA ARG A 132 -2.69 3.98 -21.67
C ARG A 132 -3.09 3.70 -20.23
N CYS A 133 -3.07 4.72 -19.38
CA CYS A 133 -3.45 4.64 -17.98
C CYS A 133 -4.60 5.61 -17.68
N TYR A 134 -5.67 5.11 -17.09
CA TYR A 134 -6.72 5.91 -16.48
C TYR A 134 -6.55 5.84 -14.96
N GLY A 135 -6.05 6.91 -14.34
CA GLY A 135 -5.82 7.00 -12.91
C GLY A 135 -7.02 7.54 -12.16
N MET A 136 -7.20 7.08 -10.93
CA MET A 136 -8.18 7.59 -9.98
C MET A 136 -7.43 8.06 -8.73
N ILE A 137 -7.64 9.32 -8.33
CA ILE A 137 -6.99 9.91 -7.15
C ILE A 137 -7.51 9.22 -5.90
N SER A 138 -6.61 8.88 -4.99
CA SER A 138 -6.97 8.41 -3.65
C SER A 138 -7.75 9.48 -2.89
N SER A 139 -8.93 9.15 -2.35
CA SER A 139 -9.70 10.06 -1.50
C SER A 139 -9.02 10.38 -0.16
N TYR A 140 -7.99 9.62 0.22
CA TYR A 140 -7.22 9.85 1.46
C TYR A 140 -6.15 10.92 1.29
N ASP A 141 -5.66 11.15 0.08
CA ASP A 141 -4.73 12.25 -0.23
C ASP A 141 -5.50 13.56 -0.40
N LYS A 142 -5.82 14.21 0.72
CA LYS A 142 -6.63 15.43 0.74
C LYS A 142 -5.98 16.61 0.03
N GLU A 143 -4.66 16.72 0.10
CA GLU A 143 -3.90 17.81 -0.54
C GLU A 143 -3.96 17.66 -2.05
N LEU A 144 -3.64 16.48 -2.55
CA LEU A 144 -3.72 16.13 -3.96
C LEU A 144 -5.15 16.30 -4.51
N LEU A 145 -6.15 15.81 -3.77
CA LEU A 145 -7.54 15.96 -4.17
C LEU A 145 -7.94 17.41 -4.30
N ASN A 146 -7.61 18.27 -3.33
CA ASN A 146 -7.88 19.70 -3.37
C ASN A 146 -7.14 20.39 -4.52
N GLU A 147 -5.92 19.97 -4.84
CA GLU A 147 -5.19 20.48 -6.00
C GLU A 147 -5.96 20.21 -7.31
N TYR A 148 -6.39 18.96 -7.52
CA TYR A 148 -7.09 18.59 -8.76
C TYR A 148 -8.54 19.11 -8.83
N LEU A 149 -9.20 19.30 -7.71
CA LEU A 149 -10.50 20.00 -7.68
C LEU A 149 -10.39 21.46 -8.17
N LYS A 150 -9.25 22.12 -7.92
CA LYS A 150 -8.98 23.49 -8.39
C LYS A 150 -8.44 23.53 -9.81
N LYS A 151 -7.51 22.64 -10.16
CA LYS A 151 -6.88 22.59 -11.50
C LYS A 151 -7.78 21.98 -12.58
N GLY A 152 -8.76 21.18 -12.18
CA GLY A 152 -9.51 20.33 -13.08
C GLY A 152 -8.78 19.01 -13.39
N HIS A 153 -9.39 18.21 -14.23
CA HIS A 153 -8.84 16.92 -14.65
C HIS A 153 -7.59 17.07 -15.53
N TYR A 154 -6.75 16.05 -15.48
CA TYR A 154 -5.59 15.94 -16.37
C TYR A 154 -5.90 14.95 -17.50
N ASN A 155 -5.59 15.31 -18.72
CA ASN A 155 -5.75 14.45 -19.89
C ASN A 155 -4.59 14.67 -20.87
N SER A 156 -3.96 13.58 -21.29
CA SER A 156 -2.88 13.57 -22.25
C SER A 156 -3.01 12.39 -23.22
N ASN A 157 -2.01 12.12 -24.03
CA ASN A 157 -2.06 11.03 -25.03
C ASN A 157 -2.24 9.64 -24.39
N LYS A 158 -1.54 9.38 -23.29
CA LYS A 158 -1.53 8.08 -22.63
C LYS A 158 -1.99 8.09 -21.18
N TYR A 159 -2.20 9.25 -20.59
CA TYR A 159 -2.58 9.34 -19.20
C TYR A 159 -3.79 10.27 -19.00
N THR A 160 -4.82 9.71 -18.37
CA THR A 160 -6.03 10.45 -17.97
C THR A 160 -6.24 10.33 -16.46
N LEU A 161 -6.43 11.47 -15.78
CA LEU A 161 -6.73 11.53 -14.36
C LEU A 161 -7.94 12.46 -14.17
N ARG A 162 -9.13 11.87 -13.89
CA ARG A 162 -10.40 12.62 -13.84
C ARG A 162 -11.44 12.04 -12.88
N SER A 163 -11.05 11.11 -12.04
CA SER A 163 -11.94 10.49 -11.06
C SER A 163 -11.23 10.31 -9.73
N VAL A 164 -12.03 10.09 -8.69
CA VAL A 164 -11.58 9.82 -7.32
C VAL A 164 -12.03 8.43 -6.93
N LYS A 165 -11.14 7.69 -6.27
CA LYS A 165 -11.47 6.43 -5.62
C LYS A 165 -11.70 6.67 -4.14
N ALA A 166 -12.86 6.25 -3.66
CA ALA A 166 -13.21 6.25 -2.24
C ALA A 166 -13.76 4.89 -1.84
N PHE A 167 -13.57 4.51 -0.58
CA PHE A 167 -14.24 3.37 0.04
C PHE A 167 -15.40 3.89 0.89
N ILE A 168 -16.54 3.19 0.82
CA ILE A 168 -17.74 3.49 1.62
C ILE A 168 -17.73 2.66 2.88
N ASP A 169 -17.17 1.45 2.81
CA ASP A 169 -17.11 0.45 3.86
C ASP A 169 -15.71 -0.19 3.92
N GLY A 170 -15.54 -1.11 4.86
CA GLY A 170 -14.31 -1.90 5.01
C GLY A 170 -14.41 -3.28 4.34
N ALA A 171 -13.51 -4.20 4.77
CA ALA A 171 -13.61 -5.61 4.40
C ALA A 171 -14.79 -6.28 5.13
N LEU A 172 -15.42 -7.21 4.45
CA LEU A 172 -16.45 -8.08 5.01
C LEU A 172 -15.82 -9.13 5.93
#